data_b78c7e3de5e3b74332a37ff841498dca
#
_entry.id   b78c7e3de5e3b74332a37ff841498dca
#
_cell.length_a   1.000
_cell.length_b   1.000
_cell.length_c   1.000
_cell.angle_alpha   90.00
_cell.angle_beta   90.00
_cell.angle_gamma   90.00
#
_symmetry.space_group_name_H-M   'P 1'
#
loop_
_entity.id
_entity.type
_entity.pdbx_description
1 polymer ?
#
loop_
_entity_poly.entity_id
_entity_poly.type
_entity_poly.pdbx_seq_one_letter_code
_entity_poly.pdbx_strand_id
1 'polypeptide(L)'
;MKRIALFVLALIIAAPVFAQKLSKAEKAAQQKALYETAVKCFDEKDFCIIPSSYIDSEGIDNPITDNATFISMEADGKMYLQGATVCGKNGTYVADVTEYTKELDKKGNLKLRMVINGRMIKGTFKVTMRVNTNEANIIFTPTSGTTRKYMGPVVPVAVSGYMKRTGAL
;
A
#
# COMPACT_ATOMS: atom_id res chain seq x y z
N MET A 1 -4.83 -10.50 24.45
CA MET A 1 -3.80 -9.66 23.80
C MET A 1 -4.23 -9.00 22.46
N LYS A 2 -5.29 -9.49 21.78
CA LYS A 2 -5.81 -8.90 20.53
C LYS A 2 -6.50 -7.52 20.70
N ARG A 3 -6.92 -7.14 21.91
CA ARG A 3 -7.67 -5.91 22.17
C ARG A 3 -6.80 -4.65 22.37
N ILE A 4 -5.51 -4.79 22.67
CA ILE A 4 -4.62 -3.64 22.95
C ILE A 4 -4.15 -2.99 21.64
N ALA A 5 -3.92 -3.78 20.57
CA ALA A 5 -3.52 -3.25 19.27
C ALA A 5 -4.61 -2.39 18.60
N LEU A 6 -5.88 -2.74 18.82
CA LEU A 6 -7.02 -1.96 18.31
C LEU A 6 -7.16 -0.61 19.01
N PHE A 7 -6.81 -0.52 20.30
CA PHE A 7 -6.89 0.73 21.07
C PHE A 7 -5.85 1.76 20.63
N VAL A 8 -4.64 1.33 20.25
CA VAL A 8 -3.60 2.27 19.79
C VAL A 8 -3.97 2.84 18.41
N LEU A 9 -4.58 2.05 17.53
CA LEU A 9 -5.03 2.53 16.21
C LEU A 9 -6.25 3.48 16.34
N ALA A 10 -7.18 3.21 17.27
CA ALA A 10 -8.33 4.06 17.52
C ALA A 10 -7.96 5.41 18.15
N LEU A 11 -6.89 5.48 18.94
CA LEU A 11 -6.42 6.74 19.53
C LEU A 11 -5.80 7.69 18.49
N ILE A 12 -5.26 7.16 17.40
CA ILE A 12 -4.68 7.97 16.31
C ILE A 12 -5.80 8.61 15.44
N ILE A 13 -6.97 7.98 15.37
CA ILE A 13 -8.08 8.42 14.51
C ILE A 13 -9.08 9.32 15.27
N ALA A 14 -9.15 9.24 16.60
CA ALA A 14 -10.17 9.88 17.43
C ALA A 14 -9.70 11.13 18.20
N ALA A 15 -8.50 11.67 17.90
CA ALA A 15 -8.09 12.93 18.54
C ALA A 15 -8.80 14.12 17.88
N PRO A 16 -9.75 14.80 18.55
CA PRO A 16 -10.32 16.02 18.01
C PRO A 16 -9.26 17.12 18.06
N VAL A 17 -9.00 17.67 16.91
CA VAL A 17 -8.59 19.03 16.60
C VAL A 17 -8.29 19.94 17.82
N PHE A 18 -7.14 19.71 18.45
CA PHE A 18 -6.32 20.79 18.95
C PHE A 18 -4.99 20.65 18.25
N ALA A 19 -4.64 21.61 17.38
CA ALA A 19 -3.42 21.64 16.61
C ALA A 19 -2.19 21.84 17.53
N GLN A 20 -1.95 20.91 18.44
CA GLN A 20 -0.68 20.79 19.14
C GLN A 20 0.34 20.25 18.15
N LYS A 21 1.32 21.07 17.85
CA LYS A 21 2.47 20.70 17.02
C LYS A 21 3.21 19.57 17.74
N LEU A 22 2.99 18.33 17.28
CA LEU A 22 3.68 17.15 17.84
C LEU A 22 5.19 17.42 17.94
N SER A 23 5.78 17.06 19.05
CA SER A 23 7.22 17.12 19.25
C SER A 23 7.92 16.18 18.25
N LYS A 24 9.22 16.40 18.05
CA LYS A 24 10.04 15.54 17.17
C LYS A 24 10.02 14.08 17.62
N ALA A 25 10.02 13.84 18.93
CA ALA A 25 9.97 12.49 19.50
C ALA A 25 8.62 11.79 19.25
N GLU A 26 7.51 12.51 19.44
CA GLU A 26 6.17 11.98 19.16
C GLU A 26 5.98 11.66 17.69
N LYS A 27 6.44 12.52 16.77
CA LYS A 27 6.42 12.23 15.33
C LYS A 27 7.23 10.98 14.99
N ALA A 28 8.42 10.83 15.57
CA ALA A 28 9.25 9.65 15.33
C ALA A 28 8.58 8.37 15.86
N ALA A 29 7.96 8.42 17.05
CA ALA A 29 7.22 7.30 17.62
C ALA A 29 5.99 6.94 16.76
N GLN A 30 5.27 7.93 16.26
CA GLN A 30 4.13 7.73 15.36
C GLN A 30 4.57 7.06 14.05
N GLN A 31 5.63 7.56 13.42
CA GLN A 31 6.16 6.98 12.18
C GLN A 31 6.63 5.54 12.38
N LYS A 32 7.29 5.26 13.51
CA LYS A 32 7.68 3.89 13.85
C LYS A 32 6.46 2.97 13.99
N ALA A 33 5.43 3.39 14.71
CA ALA A 33 4.20 2.61 14.88
C ALA A 33 3.49 2.34 13.54
N LEU A 34 3.43 3.33 12.65
CA LEU A 34 2.87 3.18 11.31
C LEU A 34 3.68 2.19 10.47
N TYR A 35 5.01 2.24 10.55
CA TYR A 35 5.89 1.29 9.88
C TYR A 35 5.68 -0.14 10.39
N GLU A 36 5.63 -0.35 11.71
CA GLU A 36 5.40 -1.66 12.31
C GLU A 36 4.02 -2.23 11.91
N THR A 37 3.00 -1.37 11.85
CA THR A 37 1.67 -1.75 11.35
C THR A 37 1.74 -2.19 9.89
N ALA A 38 2.41 -1.45 9.03
CA ALA A 38 2.57 -1.79 7.62
C ALA A 38 3.32 -3.11 7.43
N VAL A 39 4.42 -3.33 8.18
CA VAL A 39 5.18 -4.60 8.15
C VAL A 39 4.27 -5.78 8.53
N LYS A 40 3.46 -5.60 9.57
CA LYS A 40 2.49 -6.62 10.01
C LYS A 40 1.44 -6.91 8.94
N CYS A 41 0.89 -5.90 8.27
CA CYS A 41 -0.05 -6.09 7.17
C CYS A 41 0.56 -6.93 6.04
N PHE A 42 1.82 -6.70 5.71
CA PHE A 42 2.54 -7.52 4.72
C PHE A 42 2.77 -8.96 5.21
N ASP A 43 3.01 -9.19 6.52
CA ASP A 43 3.10 -10.55 7.09
C ASP A 43 1.78 -11.30 7.02
N GLU A 44 0.69 -10.62 7.32
CA GLU A 44 -0.66 -11.15 7.31
C GLU A 44 -1.24 -11.25 5.88
N LYS A 45 -0.57 -10.67 4.88
CA LYS A 45 -1.04 -10.57 3.49
C LYS A 45 -2.42 -9.89 3.39
N ASP A 46 -2.66 -8.93 4.25
CA ASP A 46 -3.89 -8.15 4.35
C ASP A 46 -3.54 -6.65 4.44
N PHE A 47 -3.26 -6.05 3.29
CA PHE A 47 -2.80 -4.68 3.18
C PHE A 47 -3.47 -3.92 2.04
N CYS A 48 -3.55 -2.61 2.20
CA CYS A 48 -3.90 -1.67 1.14
C CYS A 48 -2.83 -0.60 1.02
N ILE A 49 -2.26 -0.44 -0.15
CA ILE A 49 -1.42 0.68 -0.51
C ILE A 49 -2.31 1.72 -1.19
N ILE A 50 -2.26 2.95 -0.73
CA ILE A 50 -3.02 4.07 -1.28
C ILE A 50 -2.03 4.97 -2.03
N PRO A 51 -1.86 4.80 -3.36
CA PRO A 51 -0.90 5.60 -4.10
C PRO A 51 -1.26 7.09 -4.04
N SER A 52 -0.34 7.90 -3.56
CA SER A 52 -0.46 9.36 -3.50
C SER A 52 0.20 10.04 -4.69
N SER A 53 1.16 9.35 -5.32
CA SER A 53 1.80 9.83 -6.54
C SER A 53 2.26 8.70 -7.45
N TYR A 54 2.54 9.05 -8.70
CA TYR A 54 3.17 8.16 -9.68
C TYR A 54 4.29 8.89 -10.43
N ILE A 55 5.32 8.15 -10.83
CA ILE A 55 6.42 8.66 -11.63
C ILE A 55 6.12 8.31 -13.10
N ASP A 56 6.05 9.31 -13.95
CA ASP A 56 5.82 9.15 -15.39
C ASP A 56 7.07 8.68 -16.15
N SER A 57 6.97 8.59 -17.49
CA SER A 57 8.06 8.15 -18.36
C SER A 57 9.25 9.13 -18.40
N GLU A 58 9.02 10.37 -18.04
CA GLU A 58 10.04 11.45 -17.99
C GLU A 58 10.72 11.50 -16.63
N GLY A 59 10.24 10.71 -15.65
CA GLY A 59 10.76 10.70 -14.29
C GLY A 59 10.14 11.77 -13.38
N ILE A 60 9.06 12.41 -13.83
CA ILE A 60 8.36 13.45 -13.07
C ILE A 60 7.38 12.79 -12.10
N ASP A 61 7.41 13.23 -10.83
CA ASP A 61 6.48 12.81 -9.80
C ASP A 61 5.17 13.59 -9.90
N ASN A 62 4.09 12.87 -10.22
CA ASN A 62 2.77 13.44 -10.44
C ASN A 62 1.84 13.02 -9.32
N PRO A 63 1.09 13.94 -8.69
CA PRO A 63 0.15 13.59 -7.63
C PRO A 63 -1.03 12.80 -8.18
N ILE A 64 -1.49 11.80 -7.40
CA ILE A 64 -2.73 11.09 -7.65
C ILE A 64 -3.81 11.72 -6.77
N THR A 65 -4.78 12.34 -7.39
CA THR A 65 -5.89 13.02 -6.71
C THR A 65 -7.17 12.18 -6.65
N ASP A 66 -7.20 11.05 -7.38
CA ASP A 66 -8.32 10.10 -7.35
C ASP A 66 -8.24 9.23 -6.08
N ASN A 67 -9.12 9.51 -5.12
CA ASN A 67 -9.24 8.77 -3.86
C ASN A 67 -9.78 7.33 -4.03
N ALA A 68 -10.19 6.95 -5.22
CA ALA A 68 -10.58 5.59 -5.55
C ALA A 68 -9.41 4.71 -6.03
N THR A 69 -8.20 5.26 -6.10
CA THR A 69 -6.99 4.53 -6.52
C THR A 69 -6.40 3.74 -5.36
N PHE A 70 -6.24 2.44 -5.52
CA PHE A 70 -5.61 1.57 -4.53
C PHE A 70 -4.95 0.33 -5.15
N ILE A 71 -4.06 -0.29 -4.38
CA ILE A 71 -3.43 -1.59 -4.64
C ILE A 71 -3.54 -2.38 -3.34
N SER A 72 -4.38 -3.42 -3.29
CA SER A 72 -4.55 -4.21 -2.07
C SER A 72 -4.31 -5.69 -2.30
N MET A 73 -3.90 -6.37 -1.24
CA MET A 73 -3.98 -7.80 -1.09
C MET A 73 -4.88 -8.10 0.10
N GLU A 74 -5.80 -9.04 -0.07
CA GLU A 74 -6.80 -9.35 0.93
C GLU A 74 -6.65 -10.78 1.45
N ALA A 75 -7.38 -11.09 2.52
CA ALA A 75 -7.33 -12.39 3.19
C ALA A 75 -7.72 -13.58 2.29
N ASP A 76 -8.39 -13.32 1.15
CA ASP A 76 -8.68 -14.33 0.13
C ASP A 76 -7.46 -14.71 -0.75
N GLY A 77 -6.31 -14.09 -0.50
CA GLY A 77 -5.06 -14.32 -1.22
C GLY A 77 -4.98 -13.64 -2.58
N LYS A 78 -5.94 -12.77 -2.92
CA LYS A 78 -5.98 -12.06 -4.19
C LYS A 78 -5.52 -10.63 -4.07
N MET A 79 -4.96 -10.11 -5.15
CA MET A 79 -4.72 -8.69 -5.32
C MET A 79 -5.87 -8.02 -6.05
N TYR A 80 -6.21 -6.84 -5.56
CA TYR A 80 -7.19 -5.93 -6.16
C TYR A 80 -6.52 -4.61 -6.49
N LEU A 81 -6.70 -4.16 -7.73
CA LEU A 81 -6.07 -2.96 -8.24
C LEU A 81 -7.14 -2.06 -8.85
N GLN A 82 -7.17 -0.80 -8.49
CA GLN A 82 -8.14 0.16 -8.99
C GLN A 82 -7.50 1.53 -9.26
N GLY A 83 -8.11 2.27 -10.15
CA GLY A 83 -7.70 3.62 -10.54
C GLY A 83 -7.09 3.67 -11.94
N ALA A 84 -7.37 4.76 -12.65
CA ALA A 84 -6.93 4.95 -14.03
C ALA A 84 -5.40 4.87 -14.18
N THR A 85 -4.66 5.42 -13.22
CA THR A 85 -3.18 5.41 -13.20
C THR A 85 -2.62 4.01 -12.98
N VAL A 86 -3.29 3.17 -12.17
CA VAL A 86 -2.83 1.82 -11.82
C VAL A 86 -3.23 0.81 -12.89
N CYS A 87 -4.49 0.84 -13.32
CA CYS A 87 -5.06 -0.15 -14.23
C CYS A 87 -5.28 0.35 -15.66
N GLY A 88 -5.17 1.66 -15.90
CA GLY A 88 -5.50 2.28 -17.19
C GLY A 88 -6.99 2.32 -17.51
N LYS A 89 -7.86 1.92 -16.58
CA LYS A 89 -9.34 1.91 -16.71
C LYS A 89 -10.01 2.18 -15.37
N ASN A 90 -11.29 2.50 -15.42
CA ASN A 90 -12.12 2.83 -14.25
C ASN A 90 -12.75 1.60 -13.55
N GLY A 91 -12.13 0.42 -13.65
CA GLY A 91 -12.61 -0.80 -12.99
C GLY A 91 -11.71 -1.26 -11.87
N THR A 92 -12.11 -2.30 -11.14
CA THR A 92 -11.26 -3.04 -10.22
C THR A 92 -10.73 -4.28 -10.95
N TYR A 93 -9.42 -4.41 -11.04
CA TYR A 93 -8.78 -5.61 -11.56
C TYR A 93 -8.45 -6.56 -10.44
N VAL A 94 -8.66 -7.85 -10.71
CA VAL A 94 -8.37 -8.94 -9.77
C VAL A 94 -7.27 -9.82 -10.34
N ALA A 95 -6.34 -10.23 -9.49
CA ALA A 95 -5.28 -11.15 -9.87
C ALA A 95 -4.93 -12.09 -8.71
N ASP A 96 -4.60 -13.35 -9.04
CA ASP A 96 -4.04 -14.29 -8.09
C ASP A 96 -2.58 -13.96 -7.83
N VAL A 97 -2.12 -14.10 -6.59
CA VAL A 97 -0.71 -13.96 -6.23
C VAL A 97 -0.05 -15.33 -6.33
N THR A 98 0.84 -15.51 -7.29
CA THR A 98 1.53 -16.79 -7.55
C THR A 98 2.86 -16.90 -6.83
N GLU A 99 3.50 -15.76 -6.52
CA GLU A 99 4.71 -15.69 -5.71
C GLU A 99 4.62 -14.52 -4.73
N TYR A 100 5.08 -14.74 -3.51
CA TYR A 100 5.12 -13.71 -2.47
C TYR A 100 6.39 -13.88 -1.64
N THR A 101 7.31 -12.95 -1.74
CA THR A 101 8.57 -12.97 -0.99
C THR A 101 8.74 -11.65 -0.27
N LYS A 102 8.79 -11.68 1.07
CA LYS A 102 9.06 -10.53 1.92
C LYS A 102 10.35 -10.74 2.69
N GLU A 103 11.15 -9.73 2.77
CA GLU A 103 12.38 -9.70 3.57
C GLU A 103 12.60 -8.32 4.19
N LEU A 104 13.28 -8.31 5.34
CA LEU A 104 13.83 -7.11 5.95
C LEU A 104 15.35 -7.14 5.77
N ASP A 105 15.92 -6.07 5.27
CA ASP A 105 17.37 -5.96 5.18
C ASP A 105 18.01 -5.75 6.57
N LYS A 106 19.34 -5.75 6.65
CA LYS A 106 20.09 -5.57 7.90
C LYS A 106 19.82 -4.23 8.61
N LYS A 107 19.26 -3.24 7.90
CA LYS A 107 18.86 -1.93 8.45
C LYS A 107 17.38 -1.90 8.84
N GLY A 108 16.64 -2.98 8.61
CA GLY A 108 15.22 -3.06 8.84
C GLY A 108 14.36 -2.50 7.69
N ASN A 109 14.91 -2.15 6.54
CA ASN A 109 14.08 -1.73 5.41
C ASN A 109 13.36 -2.94 4.81
N LEU A 110 12.07 -2.75 4.50
CA LEU A 110 11.25 -3.79 3.91
C LEU A 110 11.48 -3.86 2.40
N LYS A 111 11.57 -5.10 1.90
CA LYS A 111 11.51 -5.44 0.48
C LYS A 111 10.47 -6.54 0.28
N LEU A 112 9.55 -6.31 -0.62
CA LEU A 112 8.51 -7.26 -1.00
C LEU A 112 8.53 -7.45 -2.51
N ARG A 113 8.45 -8.70 -2.94
CA ARG A 113 8.26 -9.09 -4.34
C ARG A 113 7.00 -9.96 -4.44
N MET A 114 6.13 -9.61 -5.36
CA MET A 114 4.93 -10.38 -5.67
C MET A 114 4.85 -10.59 -7.19
N VAL A 115 4.47 -11.80 -7.61
CA VAL A 115 4.08 -12.08 -8.99
C VAL A 115 2.58 -12.29 -9.02
N ILE A 116 1.91 -11.57 -9.90
CA ILE A 116 0.47 -11.63 -10.05
C ILE A 116 0.06 -12.15 -11.42
N ASN A 117 -1.04 -12.91 -11.45
CA ASN A 117 -1.60 -13.48 -12.65
C ASN A 117 -3.12 -13.31 -12.65
N GLY A 118 -3.62 -12.30 -13.35
CA GLY A 118 -5.05 -12.03 -13.55
C GLY A 118 -5.40 -12.01 -15.04
N ARG A 119 -6.69 -12.00 -15.33
CA ARG A 119 -7.18 -11.94 -16.70
C ARG A 119 -6.75 -10.65 -17.42
N MET A 120 -6.83 -9.52 -16.73
CA MET A 120 -6.59 -8.19 -17.30
C MET A 120 -5.23 -7.62 -16.90
N ILE A 121 -4.58 -8.19 -15.87
CA ILE A 121 -3.32 -7.67 -15.36
C ILE A 121 -2.41 -8.82 -14.90
N LYS A 122 -1.19 -8.83 -15.44
CA LYS A 122 -0.14 -9.80 -15.09
C LYS A 122 1.18 -9.07 -14.96
N GLY A 123 2.02 -9.50 -14.01
CA GLY A 123 3.34 -8.90 -13.86
C GLY A 123 3.93 -9.08 -12.48
N THR A 124 4.96 -8.30 -12.20
CA THR A 124 5.68 -8.32 -10.93
C THR A 124 5.57 -6.99 -10.22
N PHE A 125 5.17 -7.02 -8.95
CA PHE A 125 5.30 -5.91 -8.03
C PHE A 125 6.58 -6.04 -7.22
N LYS A 126 7.33 -4.95 -7.12
CA LYS A 126 8.40 -4.77 -6.13
C LYS A 126 8.00 -3.59 -5.25
N VAL A 127 7.92 -3.82 -3.95
CA VAL A 127 7.61 -2.80 -2.95
C VAL A 127 8.80 -2.66 -2.03
N THR A 128 9.23 -1.44 -1.79
CA THR A 128 10.27 -1.13 -0.81
C THR A 128 9.78 -0.06 0.14
N MET A 129 10.10 -0.18 1.42
CA MET A 129 9.74 0.80 2.44
C MET A 129 10.91 0.97 3.41
N ARG A 130 11.27 2.22 3.71
CA ARG A 130 12.33 2.50 4.68
C ARG A 130 11.84 2.24 6.09
N VAL A 131 12.72 1.76 6.94
CA VAL A 131 12.45 1.61 8.37
C VAL A 131 11.96 2.93 8.98
N ASN A 132 10.97 2.82 9.86
CA ASN A 132 10.33 3.95 10.53
C ASN A 132 9.69 4.99 9.58
N THR A 133 9.27 4.56 8.39
CA THR A 133 8.40 5.35 7.51
C THR A 133 7.17 4.54 7.13
N ASN A 134 6.08 5.20 6.77
CA ASN A 134 4.92 4.55 6.16
C ASN A 134 4.73 5.06 4.73
N GLU A 135 5.82 4.99 3.95
CA GLU A 135 5.81 5.38 2.55
C GLU A 135 6.44 4.26 1.73
N ALA A 136 5.59 3.53 1.03
CA ALA A 136 6.02 2.46 0.14
C ALA A 136 6.34 3.04 -1.24
N ASN A 137 7.49 2.60 -1.79
CA ASN A 137 7.83 2.79 -3.20
C ASN A 137 7.48 1.51 -3.93
N ILE A 138 6.62 1.61 -4.93
CA ILE A 138 6.08 0.50 -5.67
C ILE A 138 6.57 0.57 -7.12
N ILE A 139 7.11 -0.53 -7.63
CA ILE A 139 7.43 -0.71 -9.04
C ILE A 139 6.60 -1.88 -9.54
N PHE A 140 5.69 -1.60 -10.46
CA PHE A 140 4.95 -2.62 -11.18
C PHE A 140 5.51 -2.79 -12.58
N THR A 141 6.00 -3.98 -12.87
CA THR A 141 6.47 -4.39 -14.19
C THR A 141 5.46 -5.36 -14.78
N PRO A 142 4.57 -4.90 -15.68
CA PRO A 142 3.61 -5.78 -16.34
C PRO A 142 4.32 -6.75 -17.29
N THR A 143 3.70 -7.88 -17.60
CA THR A 143 4.20 -8.84 -18.59
C THR A 143 4.24 -8.23 -20.00
N SER A 144 3.36 -7.27 -20.27
CA SER A 144 3.35 -6.47 -21.52
C SER A 144 3.05 -5.02 -21.17
N GLY A 145 3.78 -4.10 -21.79
CA GLY A 145 3.62 -2.65 -21.58
C GLY A 145 4.71 -2.04 -20.68
N THR A 146 4.47 -0.81 -20.26
CA THR A 146 5.47 0.01 -19.58
C THR A 146 5.48 -0.22 -18.07
N THR A 147 6.67 -0.28 -17.47
CA THR A 147 6.86 -0.27 -16.02
C THR A 147 6.28 1.01 -15.42
N ARG A 148 5.56 0.86 -14.31
CA ARG A 148 4.91 1.95 -13.58
C ARG A 148 5.48 2.04 -12.18
N LYS A 149 5.63 3.26 -11.69
CA LYS A 149 6.18 3.52 -10.35
C LYS A 149 5.18 4.37 -9.57
N TYR A 150 4.96 4.00 -8.33
CA TYR A 150 4.03 4.69 -7.42
C TYR A 150 4.67 4.90 -6.07
N MET A 151 4.15 5.86 -5.32
CA MET A 151 4.46 6.07 -3.91
C MET A 151 3.18 6.25 -3.12
N GLY A 152 3.15 5.76 -1.88
CA GLY A 152 2.01 5.95 -1.00
C GLY A 152 2.07 5.16 0.30
N PRO A 153 1.21 5.51 1.27
CA PRO A 153 1.13 4.83 2.55
C PRO A 153 0.53 3.43 2.41
N VAL A 154 0.89 2.59 3.39
CA VAL A 154 0.36 1.23 3.57
C VAL A 154 -0.52 1.22 4.80
N VAL A 155 -1.73 0.70 4.67
CA VAL A 155 -2.69 0.59 5.76
C VAL A 155 -3.33 -0.80 5.77
N PRO A 156 -3.86 -1.28 6.91
CA PRO A 156 -4.71 -2.47 6.93
C PRO A 156 -5.93 -2.29 6.01
N VAL A 157 -6.36 -3.34 5.32
CA VAL A 157 -7.55 -3.31 4.45
C VAL A 157 -8.78 -2.80 5.22
N ALA A 158 -8.97 -3.25 6.46
CA ALA A 158 -10.12 -2.90 7.30
C ALA A 158 -10.27 -1.39 7.59
N VAL A 159 -9.20 -0.60 7.47
CA VAL A 159 -9.24 0.86 7.75
C VAL A 159 -8.91 1.70 6.52
N SER A 160 -8.70 1.09 5.36
CA SER A 160 -8.31 1.77 4.13
C SER A 160 -9.41 2.68 3.57
N GLY A 161 -10.69 2.38 3.88
CA GLY A 161 -11.84 3.12 3.39
C GLY A 161 -12.09 3.02 1.89
N TYR A 162 -11.33 2.18 1.15
CA TYR A 162 -11.55 2.03 -0.27
C TYR A 162 -12.81 1.19 -0.56
N MET A 163 -13.42 1.45 -1.71
CA MET A 163 -14.55 0.66 -2.23
C MET A 163 -14.19 0.12 -3.61
N LYS A 164 -14.33 -1.20 -3.77
CA LYS A 164 -14.22 -1.85 -5.08
C LYS A 164 -15.36 -1.40 -5.98
N ARG A 165 -15.03 -1.00 -7.20
CA ARG A 165 -16.05 -0.74 -8.22
C ARG A 165 -16.66 -2.06 -8.69
N THR A 166 -17.96 -2.07 -8.88
CA THR A 166 -18.71 -3.23 -9.40
C THR A 166 -18.18 -3.64 -10.77
N GLY A 167 -18.05 -4.96 -11.00
CA GLY A 167 -17.47 -5.49 -12.23
C GLY A 167 -15.96 -5.72 -12.14
N ALA A 168 -15.49 -6.35 -11.05
CA ALA A 168 -14.12 -6.82 -10.96
C ALA A 168 -13.78 -7.72 -12.16
N LEU A 169 -12.76 -7.33 -12.96
CA LEU A 169 -12.35 -7.95 -14.22
C LEU A 169 -11.09 -8.80 -14.03
#